data_83e159a4996a19203e7ba8edd1b226e0
#
_entry.id   83e159a4996a19203e7ba8edd1b226e0
#
_cell.length_a   1.000
_cell.length_b   1.000
_cell.length_c   1.000
_cell.angle_alpha   90.00
_cell.angle_beta   90.00
_cell.angle_gamma   90.00
#
_symmetry.space_group_name_H-M   'P 1'
#
loop_
_entity.id
_entity.type
_entity.pdbx_description
1 polymer ?
#
loop_
_entity_poly.entity_id
_entity_poly.type
_entity_poly.pdbx_seq_one_letter_code
_entity_poly.pdbx_strand_id
1 'polypeptide(L)'
;MSNDEIFAAAYREHYWAVSRYVARRLDGRTSEVEEVVAEVFTVAWRRRSDLPASPLPWLYGVARNCLSNAVRGYGRRRRLMDRLGNDETAHGRQIVDSPDSERPAEWVHDALARLSPADQEVLRLAAWEDLGVDEIAVTLGCGSRAAAMRLHRARRRLRTEIDRMRIVVPPGPGAADSDSCTDSGKNSGKNSGTDTSKEQFHG
;
A
#
# COMPACT_ATOMS: atom_id res chain seq x y z
N MET A 1 -10.08 0.76 -34.31
CA MET A 1 -10.26 1.82 -33.29
C MET A 1 -9.26 2.93 -33.57
N SER A 2 -9.73 4.17 -33.60
CA SER A 2 -8.85 5.33 -33.71
C SER A 2 -8.08 5.55 -32.39
N ASN A 3 -6.94 6.26 -32.46
CA ASN A 3 -6.19 6.61 -31.24
C ASN A 3 -7.04 7.44 -30.26
N ASP A 4 -7.99 8.20 -30.76
CA ASP A 4 -8.92 9.00 -29.95
C ASP A 4 -9.96 8.12 -29.22
N GLU A 5 -10.45 7.06 -29.87
CA GLU A 5 -11.34 6.08 -29.23
C GLU A 5 -10.61 5.28 -28.16
N ILE A 6 -9.34 4.87 -28.39
CA ILE A 6 -8.51 4.17 -27.42
C ILE A 6 -8.28 5.06 -26.20
N PHE A 7 -7.93 6.34 -26.40
CA PHE A 7 -7.78 7.29 -25.31
C PHE A 7 -9.09 7.48 -24.52
N ALA A 8 -10.21 7.67 -25.23
CA ALA A 8 -11.51 7.88 -24.57
C ALA A 8 -11.94 6.68 -23.73
N ALA A 9 -11.62 5.46 -24.17
CA ALA A 9 -11.84 4.25 -23.40
C ALA A 9 -10.94 4.23 -22.15
N ALA A 10 -9.62 4.46 -22.30
CA ALA A 10 -8.68 4.50 -21.20
C ALA A 10 -9.01 5.59 -20.17
N TYR A 11 -9.47 6.77 -20.62
CA TYR A 11 -9.92 7.84 -19.74
C TYR A 11 -11.10 7.40 -18.88
N ARG A 12 -12.16 6.88 -19.48
CA ARG A 12 -13.38 6.45 -18.77
C ARG A 12 -13.12 5.32 -17.77
N GLU A 13 -12.29 4.37 -18.18
CA GLU A 13 -11.97 3.19 -17.37
C GLU A 13 -11.07 3.52 -16.18
N HIS A 14 -10.06 4.40 -16.39
CA HIS A 14 -8.99 4.58 -15.42
C HIS A 14 -9.00 5.91 -14.67
N TYR A 15 -9.94 6.82 -15.00
CA TYR A 15 -10.02 8.14 -14.35
C TYR A 15 -10.05 8.05 -12.82
N TRP A 16 -10.94 7.22 -12.29
CA TRP A 16 -11.09 7.07 -10.83
C TRP A 16 -9.91 6.38 -10.16
N ALA A 17 -9.28 5.43 -10.83
CA ALA A 17 -8.08 4.78 -10.30
C ALA A 17 -6.93 5.77 -10.19
N VAL A 18 -6.69 6.57 -11.24
CA VAL A 18 -5.67 7.63 -11.25
C VAL A 18 -5.99 8.72 -10.23
N SER A 19 -7.25 9.15 -10.12
CA SER A 19 -7.67 10.17 -9.13
C SER A 19 -7.41 9.70 -7.69
N ARG A 20 -7.77 8.46 -7.35
CA ARG A 20 -7.48 7.88 -6.03
C ARG A 20 -5.99 7.76 -5.76
N TYR A 21 -5.21 7.34 -6.77
CA TYR A 21 -3.76 7.28 -6.69
C TYR A 21 -3.14 8.64 -6.35
N VAL A 22 -3.57 9.69 -7.03
CA VAL A 22 -3.10 11.08 -6.82
C VAL A 22 -3.56 11.60 -5.45
N ALA A 23 -4.84 11.41 -5.09
CA ALA A 23 -5.42 11.88 -3.82
C ALA A 23 -4.67 11.33 -2.60
N ARG A 24 -4.33 10.03 -2.62
CA ARG A 24 -3.55 9.39 -1.53
C ARG A 24 -2.13 9.96 -1.35
N ARG A 25 -1.61 10.67 -2.35
CA ARG A 25 -0.25 11.24 -2.34
C ARG A 25 -0.22 12.75 -2.12
N LEU A 26 -1.38 13.40 -2.19
CA LEU A 26 -1.56 14.84 -1.91
C LEU A 26 -2.36 15.10 -0.64
N ASP A 27 -2.53 14.08 0.22
CA ASP A 27 -3.25 14.17 1.50
C ASP A 27 -4.64 14.82 1.34
N GLY A 28 -5.34 14.50 0.23
CA GLY A 28 -6.72 14.90 -0.02
C GLY A 28 -6.96 16.38 -0.39
N ARG A 29 -5.92 17.12 -0.74
CA ARG A 29 -6.06 18.51 -1.24
C ARG A 29 -6.75 18.54 -2.59
N THR A 30 -8.09 18.66 -2.59
CA THR A 30 -8.96 18.40 -3.75
C THR A 30 -8.57 19.21 -4.98
N SER A 31 -8.31 20.52 -4.86
CA SER A 31 -7.94 21.35 -6.00
C SER A 31 -6.61 20.93 -6.66
N GLU A 32 -5.62 20.53 -5.85
CA GLU A 32 -4.33 20.05 -6.34
C GLU A 32 -4.47 18.67 -6.97
N VAL A 33 -5.37 17.82 -6.47
CA VAL A 33 -5.66 16.51 -7.07
C VAL A 33 -6.22 16.65 -8.47
N GLU A 34 -7.22 17.52 -8.64
CA GLU A 34 -7.85 17.79 -9.95
C GLU A 34 -6.85 18.33 -10.97
N GLU A 35 -5.99 19.27 -10.56
CA GLU A 35 -4.93 19.84 -11.41
C GLU A 35 -3.95 18.75 -11.88
N VAL A 36 -3.45 17.91 -10.96
CA VAL A 36 -2.52 16.83 -11.30
C VAL A 36 -3.19 15.79 -12.19
N VAL A 37 -4.43 15.40 -11.91
CA VAL A 37 -5.17 14.44 -12.73
C VAL A 37 -5.39 14.98 -14.14
N ALA A 38 -5.75 16.26 -14.29
CA ALA A 38 -5.90 16.89 -15.59
C ALA A 38 -4.56 16.92 -16.38
N GLU A 39 -3.44 17.16 -15.69
CA GLU A 39 -2.09 17.09 -16.29
C GLU A 39 -1.78 15.67 -16.76
N VAL A 40 -2.06 14.64 -15.96
CA VAL A 40 -1.86 13.23 -16.33
C VAL A 40 -2.58 12.89 -17.62
N PHE A 41 -3.87 13.22 -17.71
CA PHE A 41 -4.64 12.91 -18.91
C PHE A 41 -4.31 13.81 -20.10
N THR A 42 -3.80 15.02 -19.87
CA THR A 42 -3.21 15.85 -20.92
C THR A 42 -1.96 15.20 -21.52
N VAL A 43 -1.08 14.64 -20.69
CA VAL A 43 0.07 13.88 -21.17
C VAL A 43 -0.36 12.63 -21.91
N ALA A 44 -1.36 11.91 -21.40
CA ALA A 44 -1.92 10.71 -22.03
C ALA A 44 -2.54 11.05 -23.41
N TRP A 45 -3.27 12.15 -23.52
CA TRP A 45 -3.81 12.63 -24.78
C TRP A 45 -2.73 12.93 -25.81
N ARG A 46 -1.69 13.64 -25.41
CA ARG A 46 -0.55 13.96 -26.28
C ARG A 46 0.20 12.73 -26.78
N ARG A 47 0.17 11.64 -26.00
CA ARG A 47 0.83 10.37 -26.31
C ARG A 47 -0.16 9.25 -26.65
N ARG A 48 -1.37 9.60 -27.12
CA ARG A 48 -2.42 8.60 -27.37
C ARG A 48 -2.10 7.58 -28.45
N SER A 49 -1.14 7.89 -29.36
CA SER A 49 -0.60 6.93 -30.32
C SER A 49 0.26 5.83 -29.68
N ASP A 50 0.82 6.09 -28.51
CA ASP A 50 1.80 5.24 -27.84
C ASP A 50 1.20 4.59 -26.56
N LEU A 51 -0.13 4.66 -26.39
CA LEU A 51 -0.80 4.04 -25.26
C LEU A 51 -0.63 2.52 -25.31
N PRO A 52 -0.12 1.89 -24.24
CA PRO A 52 -0.01 0.43 -24.21
C PRO A 52 -1.38 -0.24 -24.11
N ALA A 53 -1.46 -1.53 -24.45
CA ALA A 53 -2.69 -2.32 -24.36
C ALA A 53 -3.26 -2.37 -22.92
N SER A 54 -2.39 -2.35 -21.90
CA SER A 54 -2.77 -2.16 -20.50
C SER A 54 -2.27 -0.78 -20.03
N PRO A 55 -3.08 0.29 -20.14
CA PRO A 55 -2.61 1.66 -19.93
C PRO A 55 -2.46 2.06 -18.47
N LEU A 56 -3.12 1.38 -17.52
CA LEU A 56 -3.17 1.80 -16.12
C LEU A 56 -1.80 1.90 -15.43
N PRO A 57 -0.89 0.90 -15.52
CA PRO A 57 0.46 1.01 -14.93
C PRO A 57 1.27 2.17 -15.53
N TRP A 58 1.11 2.42 -16.84
CA TRP A 58 1.75 3.54 -17.50
C TRP A 58 1.17 4.88 -17.03
N LEU A 59 -0.15 4.98 -16.87
CA LEU A 59 -0.81 6.17 -16.32
C LEU A 59 -0.34 6.48 -14.90
N TYR A 60 -0.14 5.48 -14.05
CA TYR A 60 0.48 5.67 -12.73
C TYR A 60 1.92 6.18 -12.83
N GLY A 61 2.68 5.73 -13.83
CA GLY A 61 4.02 6.27 -14.11
C GLY A 61 3.98 7.75 -14.49
N VAL A 62 3.03 8.16 -15.33
CA VAL A 62 2.79 9.57 -15.68
C VAL A 62 2.37 10.35 -14.44
N ALA A 63 1.40 9.84 -13.66
CA ALA A 63 0.92 10.49 -12.44
C ALA A 63 2.04 10.71 -11.42
N ARG A 64 2.92 9.73 -11.24
CA ARG A 64 4.10 9.85 -10.38
C ARG A 64 5.02 10.99 -10.81
N ASN A 65 5.21 11.18 -12.11
CA ASN A 65 6.04 12.27 -12.63
C ASN A 65 5.36 13.63 -12.43
N CYS A 66 4.06 13.75 -12.73
CA CYS A 66 3.27 14.97 -12.49
C CYS A 66 3.28 15.34 -10.98
N LEU A 67 3.05 14.38 -10.09
CA LEU A 67 3.15 14.57 -8.64
C LEU A 67 4.52 15.07 -8.21
N SER A 68 5.60 14.48 -8.74
CA SER A 68 6.96 14.92 -8.41
C SER A 68 7.24 16.37 -8.85
N ASN A 69 6.64 16.80 -9.97
CA ASN A 69 6.72 18.18 -10.45
C ASN A 69 5.88 19.12 -9.59
N ALA A 70 4.64 18.73 -9.26
CA ALA A 70 3.73 19.49 -8.41
C ALA A 70 4.35 19.74 -7.02
N VAL A 71 4.82 18.71 -6.34
CA VAL A 71 5.46 18.83 -5.01
C VAL A 71 6.67 19.77 -5.05
N ARG A 72 7.50 19.68 -6.09
CA ARG A 72 8.63 20.62 -6.29
C ARG A 72 8.15 22.05 -6.56
N GLY A 73 7.08 22.22 -7.31
CA GLY A 73 6.43 23.50 -7.59
C GLY A 73 5.88 24.16 -6.33
N TYR A 74 5.12 23.40 -5.54
CA TYR A 74 4.57 23.86 -4.26
C TYR A 74 5.65 24.22 -3.24
N GLY A 75 6.72 23.42 -3.15
CA GLY A 75 7.85 23.74 -2.27
C GLY A 75 8.57 25.04 -2.67
N ARG A 76 8.66 25.37 -3.97
CA ARG A 76 9.19 26.66 -4.42
C ARG A 76 8.24 27.81 -4.12
N ARG A 77 6.93 27.62 -4.36
CA ARG A 77 5.90 28.63 -4.10
C ARG A 77 5.81 28.96 -2.60
N ARG A 78 5.85 27.94 -1.74
CA ARG A 78 5.86 28.10 -0.29
C ARG A 78 7.08 28.90 0.17
N ARG A 79 8.30 28.53 -0.26
CA ARG A 79 9.51 29.30 0.08
C ARG A 79 9.47 30.75 -0.39
N LEU A 80 8.81 31.03 -1.52
CA LEU A 80 8.62 32.38 -2.02
C LEU A 80 7.63 33.15 -1.13
N MET A 81 6.50 32.54 -0.73
CA MET A 81 5.52 33.12 0.19
C MET A 81 6.12 33.35 1.58
N ASP A 82 6.90 32.42 2.12
CA ASP A 82 7.62 32.57 3.39
C ASP A 82 8.58 33.77 3.35
N ARG A 83 9.23 34.01 2.18
CA ARG A 83 10.10 35.19 1.99
C ARG A 83 9.32 36.51 1.86
N LEU A 84 8.07 36.46 1.44
CA LEU A 84 7.20 37.61 1.28
C LEU A 84 6.40 37.93 2.56
N GLY A 85 6.66 37.20 3.68
CA GLY A 85 6.06 37.47 4.98
C GLY A 85 4.58 37.08 5.09
N ASN A 86 4.07 36.25 4.21
CA ASN A 86 2.72 35.68 4.33
C ASN A 86 2.79 34.40 5.17
N ASP A 87 2.60 34.56 6.48
CA ASP A 87 2.34 33.46 7.42
C ASP A 87 0.93 32.89 7.18
N GLU A 88 0.73 32.14 6.13
CA GLU A 88 -0.39 31.22 6.03
C GLU A 88 0.02 29.87 6.60
N THR A 89 -0.43 29.68 7.81
CA THR A 89 -0.50 28.49 8.64
C THR A 89 -0.26 27.17 7.90
N ALA A 90 0.76 26.47 8.41
CA ALA A 90 0.97 25.04 8.20
C ALA A 90 -0.36 24.29 8.38
N HIS A 91 -0.99 23.91 7.30
CA HIS A 91 -2.04 22.90 7.34
C HIS A 91 -1.37 21.59 7.64
N GLY A 92 -1.56 21.16 8.88
CA GLY A 92 -1.15 19.87 9.37
C GLY A 92 -1.69 18.76 8.46
N ARG A 93 -0.92 17.70 8.40
CA ARG A 93 -1.35 16.39 7.88
C ARG A 93 -2.73 16.06 8.44
N GLN A 94 -3.78 16.34 7.69
CA GLN A 94 -5.07 15.70 7.93
C GLN A 94 -4.97 14.34 7.26
N ILE A 95 -4.66 13.35 8.07
CA ILE A 95 -4.97 11.96 7.77
C ILE A 95 -6.51 11.94 7.69
N VAL A 96 -7.04 11.73 6.50
CA VAL A 96 -8.46 11.39 6.36
C VAL A 96 -8.58 9.96 6.89
N ASP A 97 -8.85 9.86 8.20
CA ASP A 97 -9.29 8.63 8.82
C ASP A 97 -10.63 8.24 8.21
N SER A 98 -10.65 7.16 7.45
CA SER A 98 -11.87 6.39 7.27
C SER A 98 -12.23 5.80 8.63
N PRO A 99 -13.46 6.03 9.16
CA PRO A 99 -13.82 5.68 10.54
C PRO A 99 -14.08 4.18 10.77
N ASP A 100 -13.51 3.30 9.96
CA ASP A 100 -13.76 1.85 10.07
C ASP A 100 -12.48 1.04 9.83
N SER A 101 -11.48 1.24 10.68
CA SER A 101 -10.33 0.33 10.72
C SER A 101 -9.79 0.29 12.15
N GLU A 102 -10.00 -0.85 12.76
CA GLU A 102 -9.43 -1.24 14.04
C GLU A 102 -7.95 -0.86 14.19
N ARG A 103 -7.54 -0.43 15.37
CA ARG A 103 -6.19 -0.02 15.83
C ARG A 103 -4.93 -0.75 15.28
N PRO A 104 -5.01 -1.90 14.57
CA PRO A 104 -3.84 -2.45 13.86
C PRO A 104 -3.32 -1.61 12.70
N ALA A 105 -4.09 -0.66 12.18
CA ALA A 105 -3.67 0.13 11.00
C ALA A 105 -2.69 1.26 11.33
N GLU A 106 -2.77 1.87 12.51
CA GLU A 106 -1.93 3.03 12.88
C GLU A 106 -0.45 2.67 12.90
N TRP A 107 -0.07 1.56 13.52
CA TRP A 107 1.33 1.14 13.60
C TRP A 107 1.93 0.72 12.24
N VAL A 108 1.10 0.22 11.31
CA VAL A 108 1.55 -0.06 9.93
C VAL A 108 1.85 1.24 9.19
N HIS A 109 1.01 2.27 9.35
CA HIS A 109 1.24 3.59 8.78
C HIS A 109 2.51 4.22 9.33
N ASP A 110 2.74 4.12 10.64
CA ASP A 110 3.96 4.62 11.29
C ASP A 110 5.21 3.89 10.82
N ALA A 111 5.13 2.56 10.69
CA ALA A 111 6.22 1.77 10.13
C ALA A 111 6.51 2.17 8.68
N LEU A 112 5.48 2.36 7.88
CA LEU A 112 5.60 2.79 6.49
C LEU A 112 6.23 4.19 6.40
N ALA A 113 5.82 5.13 7.26
CA ALA A 113 6.34 6.49 7.30
C ALA A 113 7.85 6.59 7.59
N ARG A 114 8.41 5.59 8.28
CA ARG A 114 9.85 5.50 8.57
C ARG A 114 10.69 5.00 7.41
N LEU A 115 10.07 4.44 6.38
CA LEU A 115 10.77 3.97 5.19
C LEU A 115 11.15 5.13 4.26
N SER A 116 12.11 4.85 3.36
CA SER A 116 12.44 5.82 2.31
C SER A 116 11.22 6.05 1.39
N PRO A 117 11.07 7.24 0.79
CA PRO A 117 9.97 7.50 -0.16
C PRO A 117 9.90 6.50 -1.31
N ALA A 118 11.06 5.98 -1.76
CA ALA A 118 11.12 4.97 -2.81
C ALA A 118 10.60 3.60 -2.35
N ASP A 119 10.87 3.21 -1.09
CA ASP A 119 10.36 1.97 -0.51
C ASP A 119 8.85 2.09 -0.24
N GLN A 120 8.40 3.24 0.27
CA GLN A 120 6.98 3.52 0.46
C GLN A 120 6.21 3.41 -0.87
N GLU A 121 6.75 4.01 -1.94
CA GLU A 121 6.10 4.00 -3.24
C GLU A 121 5.92 2.59 -3.79
N VAL A 122 6.97 1.77 -3.80
CA VAL A 122 6.87 0.41 -4.33
C VAL A 122 5.93 -0.48 -3.51
N LEU A 123 5.85 -0.26 -2.19
CA LEU A 123 4.90 -0.97 -1.32
C LEU A 123 3.46 -0.52 -1.58
N ARG A 124 3.22 0.78 -1.75
CA ARG A 124 1.90 1.33 -2.08
C ARG A 124 1.39 0.84 -3.42
N LEU A 125 2.25 0.78 -4.45
CA LEU A 125 1.90 0.23 -5.75
C LEU A 125 1.47 -1.24 -5.66
N ALA A 126 2.15 -2.04 -4.85
CA ALA A 126 1.82 -3.45 -4.67
C ALA A 126 0.57 -3.68 -3.81
N ALA A 127 0.36 -2.87 -2.75
CA ALA A 127 -0.68 -3.13 -1.74
C ALA A 127 -1.99 -2.37 -1.99
N TRP A 128 -1.92 -1.14 -2.51
CA TRP A 128 -3.10 -0.30 -2.72
C TRP A 128 -3.56 -0.23 -4.16
N GLU A 129 -2.62 -0.33 -5.09
CA GLU A 129 -2.94 -0.34 -6.52
C GLU A 129 -3.02 -1.77 -7.09
N ASP A 130 -2.72 -2.79 -6.25
CA ASP A 130 -2.75 -4.22 -6.61
C ASP A 130 -1.92 -4.57 -7.85
N LEU A 131 -0.78 -3.88 -8.03
CA LEU A 131 0.06 -4.08 -9.20
C LEU A 131 0.99 -5.29 -9.02
N GLY A 132 1.05 -6.11 -10.06
CA GLY A 132 2.08 -7.13 -10.23
C GLY A 132 3.48 -6.54 -10.47
N VAL A 133 4.50 -7.39 -10.37
CA VAL A 133 5.91 -6.94 -10.50
C VAL A 133 6.19 -6.27 -11.85
N ASP A 134 5.62 -6.79 -12.93
CA ASP A 134 5.81 -6.24 -14.28
C ASP A 134 5.12 -4.89 -14.44
N GLU A 135 3.95 -4.71 -13.84
CA GLU A 135 3.21 -3.46 -13.84
C GLU A 135 3.91 -2.39 -12.97
N ILE A 136 4.46 -2.80 -11.81
CA ILE A 136 5.34 -1.94 -10.99
C ILE A 136 6.57 -1.52 -11.80
N ALA A 137 7.16 -2.42 -12.58
CA ALA A 137 8.30 -2.11 -13.43
C ALA A 137 7.96 -1.04 -14.47
N VAL A 138 6.79 -1.15 -15.13
CA VAL A 138 6.27 -0.14 -16.06
C VAL A 138 6.06 1.20 -15.32
N THR A 139 5.40 1.19 -14.18
CA THR A 139 5.11 2.41 -13.38
C THR A 139 6.39 3.11 -12.92
N LEU A 140 7.41 2.34 -12.53
CA LEU A 140 8.69 2.88 -12.05
C LEU A 140 9.70 3.17 -13.19
N GLY A 141 9.38 2.81 -14.42
CA GLY A 141 10.28 2.95 -15.58
C GLY A 141 11.57 2.13 -15.43
N CYS A 142 11.47 0.89 -14.93
CA CYS A 142 12.62 0.01 -14.73
C CYS A 142 12.31 -1.41 -15.21
N GLY A 143 13.32 -2.29 -15.27
CA GLY A 143 13.11 -3.69 -15.61
C GLY A 143 12.44 -4.48 -14.48
N SER A 144 11.68 -5.55 -14.82
CA SER A 144 10.93 -6.40 -13.87
C SER A 144 11.82 -6.96 -12.75
N ARG A 145 13.04 -7.38 -13.07
CA ARG A 145 14.00 -7.85 -12.06
C ARG A 145 14.34 -6.75 -11.05
N ALA A 146 14.52 -5.50 -11.49
CA ALA A 146 14.80 -4.38 -10.61
C ALA A 146 13.58 -4.05 -9.74
N ALA A 147 12.36 -4.09 -10.30
CA ALA A 147 11.11 -3.92 -9.55
C ALA A 147 10.93 -5.00 -8.48
N ALA A 148 11.14 -6.28 -8.84
CA ALA A 148 11.09 -7.40 -7.88
C ALA A 148 12.07 -7.22 -6.71
N MET A 149 13.31 -6.86 -7.02
CA MET A 149 14.34 -6.63 -6.00
C MET A 149 14.02 -5.42 -5.10
N ARG A 150 13.45 -4.34 -5.66
CA ARG A 150 13.01 -3.17 -4.87
C ARG A 150 11.87 -3.56 -3.94
N LEU A 151 10.85 -4.25 -4.45
CA LEU A 151 9.71 -4.70 -3.66
C LEU A 151 10.14 -5.67 -2.54
N HIS A 152 11.02 -6.62 -2.85
CA HIS A 152 11.56 -7.54 -1.84
C HIS A 152 12.29 -6.81 -0.71
N ARG A 153 13.19 -5.87 -1.05
CA ARG A 153 13.92 -5.08 -0.06
C ARG A 153 13.00 -4.19 0.78
N ALA A 154 12.01 -3.55 0.14
CA ALA A 154 11.05 -2.71 0.82
C ALA A 154 10.19 -3.51 1.81
N ARG A 155 9.71 -4.70 1.42
CA ARG A 155 8.99 -5.62 2.32
C ARG A 155 9.83 -6.06 3.51
N ARG A 156 11.12 -6.35 3.29
CA ARG A 156 12.04 -6.72 4.36
C ARG A 156 12.26 -5.56 5.33
N ARG A 157 12.47 -4.34 4.83
CA ARG A 157 12.63 -3.14 5.66
C ARG A 157 11.37 -2.84 6.46
N LEU A 158 10.20 -2.91 5.83
CA LEU A 158 8.92 -2.72 6.52
C LEU A 158 8.76 -3.72 7.67
N ARG A 159 9.06 -5.01 7.45
CA ARG A 159 9.00 -6.03 8.50
C ARG A 159 9.93 -5.66 9.67
N THR A 160 11.16 -5.24 9.38
CA THR A 160 12.12 -4.81 10.42
C THR A 160 11.59 -3.62 11.23
N GLU A 161 10.96 -2.63 10.60
CA GLU A 161 10.37 -1.48 11.33
C GLU A 161 9.16 -1.90 12.17
N ILE A 162 8.34 -2.80 11.67
CA ILE A 162 7.23 -3.39 12.42
C ILE A 162 7.73 -4.14 13.66
N ASP A 163 8.74 -4.99 13.51
CA ASP A 163 9.32 -5.77 14.62
C ASP A 163 9.91 -4.83 15.67
N ARG A 164 10.60 -3.76 15.26
CA ARG A 164 11.11 -2.74 16.18
C ARG A 164 10.02 -2.08 17.01
N MET A 165 8.88 -1.74 16.38
CA MET A 165 7.76 -1.10 17.09
C MET A 165 7.06 -2.07 18.05
N ARG A 166 6.94 -3.34 17.69
CA ARG A 166 6.36 -4.38 18.56
C ARG A 166 7.20 -4.62 19.83
N ILE A 167 8.51 -4.48 19.74
CA ILE A 167 9.43 -4.62 20.90
C ILE A 167 9.28 -3.42 21.85
N VAL A 168 8.94 -2.23 21.34
CA VAL A 168 8.80 -0.99 22.13
C VAL A 168 7.47 -0.91 22.86
N VAL A 169 6.43 -1.62 22.41
CA VAL A 169 5.14 -1.74 23.10
C VAL A 169 5.15 -3.07 23.88
N PRO A 170 5.41 -3.08 25.23
CA PRO A 170 5.26 -4.29 26.01
C PRO A 170 3.80 -4.76 25.95
N PRO A 171 3.55 -6.08 25.90
CA PRO A 171 2.18 -6.60 25.99
C PRO A 171 1.55 -6.05 27.27
N GLY A 172 0.39 -5.41 27.15
CA GLY A 172 -0.34 -4.88 28.28
C GLY A 172 -0.54 -5.98 29.35
N PRO A 173 -0.59 -5.63 30.65
CA PRO A 173 -0.76 -6.60 31.74
C PRO A 173 -2.21 -7.12 31.71
N GLY A 174 -2.44 -8.18 30.93
CA GLY A 174 -3.80 -8.72 30.76
C GLY A 174 -3.90 -10.11 30.14
N ALA A 175 -2.80 -10.87 30.11
CA ALA A 175 -2.85 -12.26 29.66
C ALA A 175 -1.95 -13.17 30.51
N ALA A 176 -2.12 -13.10 31.82
CA ALA A 176 -1.61 -14.09 32.73
C ALA A 176 -2.76 -14.38 33.71
N ASP A 177 -3.03 -15.67 33.92
CA ASP A 177 -3.96 -16.29 34.86
C ASP A 177 -5.34 -16.63 34.30
N SER A 178 -5.38 -17.77 33.59
CA SER A 178 -6.46 -18.71 33.69
C SER A 178 -6.00 -20.15 33.37
N ASP A 179 -5.06 -20.66 34.16
CA ASP A 179 -4.84 -22.09 34.28
C ASP A 179 -4.42 -22.42 35.72
N SER A 180 -5.44 -22.45 36.59
CA SER A 180 -5.35 -23.05 37.90
C SER A 180 -6.74 -23.55 38.24
N CYS A 181 -7.08 -24.71 37.74
CA CYS A 181 -8.10 -25.56 38.33
C CYS A 181 -7.49 -26.92 38.54
N THR A 182 -7.12 -27.11 39.80
CA THR A 182 -7.00 -28.37 40.51
C THR A 182 -8.10 -29.33 40.11
N ASP A 183 -7.74 -30.50 39.68
CA ASP A 183 -8.61 -31.67 39.91
C ASP A 183 -7.85 -32.79 40.60
N SER A 184 -8.29 -33.03 41.80
CA SER A 184 -8.05 -34.25 42.61
C SER A 184 -9.22 -35.18 42.36
N GLY A 185 -8.98 -36.33 41.79
CA GLY A 185 -10.04 -37.34 41.65
C GLY A 185 -9.51 -38.69 41.19
N LYS A 186 -9.03 -39.47 42.18
CA LYS A 186 -8.84 -40.93 42.05
C LYS A 186 -10.11 -41.60 41.52
N ASN A 187 -10.01 -42.52 40.58
CA ASN A 187 -10.58 -43.84 40.86
C ASN A 187 -10.01 -44.94 39.95
N SER A 188 -9.83 -46.08 40.62
CA SER A 188 -9.47 -47.40 40.13
C SER A 188 -10.51 -48.00 39.17
N GLY A 189 -10.06 -48.84 38.28
CA GLY A 189 -10.92 -49.78 37.56
C GLY A 189 -10.16 -50.65 36.55
N LYS A 190 -9.74 -51.83 37.01
CA LYS A 190 -9.29 -52.97 36.19
C LYS A 190 -10.37 -53.39 35.18
N ASN A 191 -10.03 -53.80 34.00
CA ASN A 191 -10.25 -55.17 33.52
C ASN A 191 -9.77 -55.39 32.08
N SER A 192 -8.88 -56.26 31.88
CA SER A 192 -8.71 -57.49 31.09
C SER A 192 -9.65 -57.73 29.91
N GLY A 193 -9.03 -58.21 28.83
CA GLY A 193 -9.65 -59.13 27.87
C GLY A 193 -9.24 -58.84 26.43
N THR A 194 -8.17 -59.58 25.92
CA THR A 194 -8.21 -60.60 24.86
C THR A 194 -9.10 -60.18 23.65
N ASP A 195 -8.74 -60.33 22.41
CA ASP A 195 -8.05 -61.33 21.66
C ASP A 195 -8.35 -61.10 20.17
N THR A 196 -7.36 -61.38 19.31
CA THR A 196 -7.47 -62.14 18.07
C THR A 196 -8.09 -61.55 16.79
N SER A 197 -7.24 -61.65 15.81
CA SER A 197 -7.46 -62.10 14.38
C SER A 197 -7.80 -61.04 13.36
N LYS A 198 -6.83 -60.85 12.41
CA LYS A 198 -6.70 -61.47 11.07
C LYS A 198 -7.86 -61.19 10.12
N GLU A 199 -7.53 -60.61 9.03
CA GLU A 199 -7.49 -61.06 7.65
C GLU A 199 -7.54 -59.81 6.75
N GLN A 200 -6.55 -59.52 5.94
CA GLN A 200 -6.32 -59.91 4.53
C GLN A 200 -7.60 -59.90 3.66
N PHE A 201 -7.62 -59.03 2.67
CA PHE A 201 -7.90 -59.30 1.24
C PHE A 201 -7.92 -57.92 0.50
N HIS A 202 -7.06 -57.73 -0.42
CA HIS A 202 -7.12 -57.70 -1.88
C HIS A 202 -8.38 -57.06 -2.49
N GLY A 203 -8.14 -56.07 -3.36
CA GLY A 203 -9.03 -55.50 -4.34
C GLY A 203 -8.43 -54.22 -4.91
#